data_7bd1f9143c09d8c7dcabad6405f7bf76
#
_entry.id   7bd1f9143c09d8c7dcabad6405f7bf76
#
_cell.length_a   1.000
_cell.length_b   1.000
_cell.length_c   1.000
_cell.angle_alpha   90.00
_cell.angle_beta   90.00
_cell.angle_gamma   90.00
#
_symmetry.space_group_name_H-M   'P 1'
#
loop_
_entity.id
_entity.type
_entity.pdbx_description
1 polymer ?
#
loop_
_entity_poly.entity_id
_entity_poly.type
_entity_poly.pdbx_seq_one_letter_code
_entity_poly.pdbx_strand_id
1 'polypeptide(L)'
;LDMAQNSKVGAHKTAVYHDGTHTCVVYHNTCVARFNSAEIILDSGGWRTVTTKARMNQASNQYGLGFSVYQKDHVWYVDGEQFSDSMVLTR
;
A
#
# COMPACT_ATOMS: atom_id res chain seq x y z
N LEU A 1 22.39 1.23 -6.28
CA LEU A 1 21.71 1.08 -6.32
C LEU A 1 21.00 0.73 -6.73
N ASP A 2 20.88 0.55 -6.61
CA ASP A 2 19.99 0.05 -6.73
C ASP A 2 19.17 0.38 -7.71
N MET A 3 19.24 0.15 -8.59
CA MET A 3 18.55 0.43 -9.42
C MET A 3 17.55 -0.38 -9.71
N ALA A 4 17.57 -1.42 -9.38
CA ALA A 4 16.41 -2.21 -9.39
C ALA A 4 15.32 -1.57 -8.60
N GLN A 5 15.41 -0.35 -8.50
CA GLN A 5 14.46 0.47 -7.80
C GLN A 5 13.06 0.31 -8.31
N ASN A 6 12.92 -0.02 -9.60
CA ASN A 6 11.59 -0.10 -10.19
C ASN A 6 10.72 -1.20 -9.61
N SER A 7 11.33 -2.22 -9.02
CA SER A 7 10.57 -3.31 -8.42
C SER A 7 10.35 -3.10 -6.93
N LYS A 8 10.83 -2.01 -6.39
CA LYS A 8 10.74 -1.72 -4.96
C LYS A 8 9.82 -0.54 -4.72
N VAL A 9 9.36 -0.42 -3.49
CA VAL A 9 8.59 0.75 -3.07
C VAL A 9 9.46 2.00 -3.30
N GLY A 10 8.87 3.02 -3.87
CA GLY A 10 9.58 4.26 -4.15
C GLY A 10 10.12 4.90 -2.88
N ALA A 11 11.28 5.56 -3.01
CA ALA A 11 11.99 6.09 -1.86
C ALA A 11 11.52 7.47 -1.41
N HIS A 12 10.88 8.26 -2.30
CA HIS A 12 10.52 9.63 -1.97
C HIS A 12 9.45 9.67 -0.88
N LYS A 13 9.79 10.25 0.27
CA LYS A 13 8.89 10.35 1.42
C LYS A 13 8.33 9.00 1.86
N THR A 14 9.02 7.92 1.53
CA THR A 14 8.54 6.56 1.77
C THR A 14 9.56 5.81 2.62
N ALA A 15 9.06 5.07 3.59
CA ALA A 15 9.89 4.23 4.45
C ALA A 15 9.19 2.90 4.71
N VAL A 16 9.97 1.88 5.00
CA VAL A 16 9.44 0.55 5.32
C VAL A 16 10.03 0.16 6.67
N TYR A 17 9.17 -0.26 7.58
CA TYR A 17 9.65 -0.84 8.83
C TYR A 17 8.77 -1.97 9.32
N HIS A 18 9.31 -2.68 10.32
CA HIS A 18 8.63 -3.82 10.93
C HIS A 18 8.33 -3.46 12.37
N ASP A 19 7.10 -3.73 12.82
CA ASP A 19 6.69 -3.40 14.20
C ASP A 19 6.60 -4.64 15.09
N GLY A 20 7.15 -5.77 14.64
CA GLY A 20 7.11 -7.03 15.40
C GLY A 20 5.98 -7.95 14.99
N THR A 21 4.89 -7.42 14.45
CA THR A 21 3.74 -8.21 14.00
C THR A 21 3.41 -7.98 12.55
N HIS A 22 3.77 -6.81 12.01
CA HIS A 22 3.45 -6.41 10.64
C HIS A 22 4.62 -5.70 10.02
N THR A 23 4.62 -5.66 8.68
CA THR A 23 5.49 -4.77 7.90
C THR A 23 4.65 -3.58 7.50
N CYS A 24 5.18 -2.38 7.68
CA CYS A 24 4.48 -1.14 7.39
C CYS A 24 5.20 -0.39 6.28
N VAL A 25 4.49 -0.02 5.24
CA VAL A 25 4.98 0.87 4.20
C VAL A 25 4.39 2.24 4.48
N VAL A 26 5.24 3.20 4.82
CA VAL A 26 4.80 4.53 5.24
C VAL A 26 5.14 5.53 4.14
N TYR A 27 4.14 6.30 3.74
CA TYR A 27 4.29 7.39 2.80
C TYR A 27 3.78 8.67 3.47
N HIS A 28 4.66 9.66 3.60
CA HIS A 28 4.41 10.92 4.32
C HIS A 28 4.03 10.64 5.75
N ASN A 29 4.02 10.02 6.52
CA ASN A 29 3.60 9.76 7.90
C ASN A 29 2.36 8.88 8.01
N THR A 30 1.90 8.32 6.87
CA THR A 30 0.76 7.40 6.89
C THR A 30 1.25 6.01 6.53
N CYS A 31 0.92 5.02 7.34
CA CYS A 31 1.16 3.63 6.97
C CYS A 31 0.10 3.24 5.94
N VAL A 32 0.47 3.32 4.66
CA VAL A 32 -0.49 3.10 3.57
C VAL A 32 -0.76 1.62 3.34
N ALA A 33 0.19 0.76 3.71
CA ALA A 33 -0.01 -0.69 3.61
C ALA A 33 0.69 -1.33 4.81
N ARG A 34 -0.08 -2.05 5.60
CA ARG A 34 0.41 -2.75 6.79
C ARG A 34 0.00 -4.21 6.66
N PHE A 35 0.95 -5.11 6.72
CA PHE A 35 0.63 -6.50 6.39
C PHE A 35 1.49 -7.50 7.15
N ASN A 36 0.96 -8.71 7.25
CA ASN A 36 1.70 -9.88 7.73
C ASN A 36 1.23 -11.09 6.92
N SER A 37 1.46 -12.29 7.41
CA SER A 37 1.08 -13.50 6.67
C SER A 37 -0.44 -13.74 6.66
N ALA A 38 -1.20 -13.06 7.49
CA ALA A 38 -2.63 -13.30 7.66
C ALA A 38 -3.51 -12.21 7.06
N GLU A 39 -3.01 -10.99 6.97
CA GLU A 39 -3.87 -9.85 6.60
C GLU A 39 -3.09 -8.69 5.98
N ILE A 40 -3.82 -7.83 5.31
CA ILE A 40 -3.30 -6.58 4.74
C ILE A 40 -4.26 -5.48 5.15
N ILE A 41 -3.74 -4.40 5.72
CA ILE A 41 -4.55 -3.25 6.12
C ILE A 41 -4.11 -2.06 5.28
N LEU A 42 -5.04 -1.41 4.60
CA LEU A 42 -4.76 -0.29 3.71
C LEU A 42 -5.37 1.00 4.28
N ASP A 43 -4.60 2.10 4.18
CA ASP A 43 -5.05 3.38 4.68
C ASP A 43 -4.44 4.48 3.83
N SER A 44 -5.24 5.47 3.42
CA SER A 44 -4.74 6.60 2.66
C SER A 44 -4.34 7.78 3.54
N GLY A 45 -4.72 7.75 4.82
CA GLY A 45 -4.51 8.88 5.71
C GLY A 45 -5.31 10.10 5.27
N GLY A 46 -6.33 9.90 4.43
CA GLY A 46 -7.09 11.00 3.85
C GLY A 46 -6.48 11.53 2.55
N TRP A 47 -5.31 11.04 2.15
CA TRP A 47 -4.62 11.51 0.93
C TRP A 47 -4.93 10.57 -0.23
N ARG A 48 -6.07 10.79 -0.89
CA ARG A 48 -6.50 9.97 -2.04
C ARG A 48 -5.83 10.45 -3.32
N THR A 49 -4.52 10.33 -3.40
CA THR A 49 -3.72 10.82 -4.53
C THR A 49 -3.19 9.67 -5.38
N VAL A 50 -2.77 9.99 -6.60
CA VAL A 50 -2.14 9.03 -7.50
C VAL A 50 -0.91 8.40 -6.85
N THR A 51 -0.12 9.21 -6.14
CA THR A 51 1.09 8.70 -5.50
C THR A 51 0.76 7.73 -4.37
N THR A 52 -0.27 8.01 -3.57
CA THR A 52 -0.69 7.10 -2.50
C THR A 52 -1.08 5.74 -3.07
N LYS A 53 -1.89 5.72 -4.16
CA LYS A 53 -2.25 4.47 -4.84
C LYS A 53 -1.00 3.76 -5.35
N ALA A 54 -0.08 4.53 -5.94
CA ALA A 54 1.14 3.94 -6.48
C ALA A 54 1.96 3.26 -5.40
N ARG A 55 2.06 3.86 -4.21
CA ARG A 55 2.80 3.26 -3.10
C ARG A 55 2.13 1.97 -2.62
N MET A 56 0.80 1.94 -2.56
CA MET A 56 0.07 0.73 -2.20
C MET A 56 0.34 -0.38 -3.22
N ASN A 57 0.24 -0.06 -4.51
CA ASN A 57 0.47 -1.06 -5.56
C ASN A 57 1.92 -1.53 -5.61
N GLN A 58 2.87 -0.64 -5.35
CA GLN A 58 4.28 -1.02 -5.25
C GLN A 58 4.50 -1.99 -4.10
N ALA A 59 3.87 -1.75 -2.96
CA ALA A 59 3.95 -2.67 -1.83
C ALA A 59 3.38 -4.03 -2.21
N SER A 60 2.23 -4.05 -2.88
CA SER A 60 1.62 -5.29 -3.34
C SER A 60 2.57 -6.07 -4.25
N ASN A 61 3.20 -5.38 -5.20
CA ASN A 61 4.12 -6.02 -6.14
C ASN A 61 5.39 -6.48 -5.45
N GLN A 62 5.98 -5.65 -4.62
CA GLN A 62 7.26 -5.96 -3.97
C GLN A 62 7.14 -7.13 -3.01
N TYR A 63 6.05 -7.20 -2.28
CA TYR A 63 5.87 -8.22 -1.23
C TYR A 63 4.92 -9.34 -1.62
N GLY A 64 4.49 -9.37 -2.88
CA GLY A 64 3.64 -10.45 -3.37
C GLY A 64 2.28 -10.51 -2.69
N LEU A 65 1.67 -9.35 -2.42
CA LEU A 65 0.43 -9.30 -1.66
C LEU A 65 -0.82 -9.57 -2.50
N GLY A 66 -0.70 -9.39 -3.83
CA GLY A 66 -1.76 -9.83 -4.74
C GLY A 66 -2.97 -8.92 -4.85
N PHE A 67 -2.94 -7.71 -4.31
CA PHE A 67 -4.04 -6.79 -4.47
C PHE A 67 -3.70 -5.70 -5.48
N SER A 68 -4.73 -5.00 -5.96
CA SER A 68 -4.56 -3.87 -6.87
C SER A 68 -5.53 -2.77 -6.47
N VAL A 69 -5.02 -1.55 -6.29
CA VAL A 69 -5.81 -0.37 -5.97
C VAL A 69 -5.96 0.45 -7.24
N TYR A 70 -7.20 0.79 -7.59
CA TYR A 70 -7.46 1.56 -8.80
C TYR A 70 -8.61 2.52 -8.57
N GLN A 71 -8.80 3.45 -9.50
CA GLN A 71 -9.84 4.46 -9.42
C GLN A 71 -10.76 4.35 -10.63
N LYS A 72 -12.06 4.46 -10.39
CA LYS A 72 -13.06 4.46 -11.44
C LYS A 72 -14.15 5.46 -11.03
N ASP A 73 -14.46 6.41 -11.91
CA ASP A 73 -15.47 7.44 -11.65
C ASP A 73 -15.22 8.17 -10.32
N HIS A 74 -13.95 8.50 -10.07
CA HIS A 74 -13.51 9.23 -8.88
C HIS A 74 -13.63 8.43 -7.58
N VAL A 75 -13.90 7.14 -7.65
CA VAL A 75 -14.00 6.26 -6.49
C VAL A 75 -12.87 5.24 -6.55
N TRP A 76 -12.21 5.02 -5.42
CA TRP A 76 -11.16 4.03 -5.32
C TRP A 76 -11.74 2.65 -5.03
N TYR A 77 -11.10 1.64 -5.61
CA TYR A 77 -11.46 0.24 -5.42
C TYR A 77 -10.22 -0.60 -5.16
N VAL A 78 -10.41 -1.70 -4.45
CA VAL A 78 -9.39 -2.72 -4.24
C VAL A 78 -10.02 -4.05 -4.63
N ASP A 79 -9.48 -4.66 -5.69
CA ASP A 79 -9.93 -5.98 -6.15
C ASP A 79 -11.45 -6.09 -6.29
N GLY A 80 -12.07 -5.02 -6.78
CA GLY A 80 -13.52 -5.01 -7.03
C GLY A 80 -14.36 -4.49 -5.88
N GLU A 81 -13.78 -4.26 -4.71
CA GLU A 81 -14.49 -3.69 -3.57
C GLU A 81 -14.15 -2.23 -3.41
N GLN A 82 -15.10 -1.43 -2.98
CA GLN A 82 -14.82 -0.02 -2.74
C GLN A 82 -13.82 0.14 -1.62
N PHE A 83 -12.79 0.97 -1.84
CA PHE A 83 -11.76 1.23 -0.85
C PHE A 83 -12.35 2.02 0.33
N SER A 84 -11.94 1.65 1.53
CA SER A 84 -12.17 2.47 2.72
C SER A 84 -10.90 2.47 3.55
N ASP A 85 -10.64 3.56 4.26
CA ASP A 85 -9.45 3.65 5.09
C ASP A 85 -9.53 2.63 6.22
N SER A 86 -8.40 2.01 6.49
CA SER A 86 -8.24 0.95 7.49
C SER A 86 -8.96 -0.35 7.12
N MET A 87 -9.32 -0.52 5.83
CA MET A 87 -9.92 -1.78 5.40
C MET A 87 -8.93 -2.92 5.54
N VAL A 88 -9.43 -4.10 5.83
CA VAL A 88 -8.60 -5.28 6.03
C VAL A 88 -8.89 -6.29 4.92
N LEU A 89 -7.82 -6.74 4.28
CA LEU A 89 -7.89 -7.81 3.30
C LEU A 89 -7.30 -9.06 3.94
N THR A 90 -8.01 -10.16 3.85
CA THR A 90 -7.52 -11.44 4.39
C THR A 90 -6.58 -12.09 3.37
N ARG A 91 -5.47 -12.61 3.85
CA ARG A 91 -4.52 -13.31 2.99
C ARG A 91 -4.75 -14.80 2.99
#